data_f9381436e51a2a6b03371aa214745c1b
#
_entry.id   f9381436e51a2a6b03371aa214745c1b
#
_cell.length_a   1.000
_cell.length_b   1.000
_cell.length_c   1.000
_cell.angle_alpha   90.00
_cell.angle_beta   90.00
_cell.angle_gamma   90.00
#
_symmetry.space_group_name_H-M   'P 1'
#
loop_
_entity.id
_entity.type
_entity.pdbx_description
1 polymer ?
#
loop_
_entity_poly.entity_id
_entity_poly.type
_entity_poly.pdbx_seq_one_letter_code
_entity_poly.pdbx_strand_id
1 'polypeptide(L)'
;KYNGVSLIIRIIVGLIAGTALALVVPHMTWIGEFGTLFVSALKAVAPILVFVLVASALAQGNSKLDGRFGTVLFLYLFTTFLSAVVAVLTSRMFPQTISLGDAADADVVPQGLSEVVQTLLTNIVANPIQAMIDGNYICILMWACLFGLAMKGIANESSKAFLANVADGVSQVIRWVINLAPFGIMGLVFTSVSENGL
;
A
#
# COMPACT_ATOMS: atom_id res chain seq x y z
N LYS A 1 -21.81 6.59 18.65
CA LYS A 1 -21.89 5.12 18.82
C LYS A 1 -21.10 4.34 17.75
N TYR A 2 -21.05 4.79 16.49
CA TYR A 2 -20.32 4.10 15.41
C TYR A 2 -18.81 3.96 15.68
N ASN A 3 -18.16 5.00 16.20
CA ASN A 3 -16.72 5.00 16.54
C ASN A 3 -16.35 4.22 17.82
N GLY A 4 -17.32 3.72 18.58
CA GLY A 4 -17.07 2.90 19.78
C GLY A 4 -16.85 1.42 19.50
N VAL A 5 -17.09 0.95 18.26
CA VAL A 5 -16.87 -0.44 17.85
C VAL A 5 -15.51 -0.52 17.14
N SER A 6 -14.71 -1.55 17.45
CA SER A 6 -13.40 -1.71 16.82
C SER A 6 -13.53 -1.82 15.29
N LEU A 7 -12.57 -1.25 14.56
CA LEU A 7 -12.55 -1.27 13.09
C LEU A 7 -12.63 -2.70 12.54
N ILE A 8 -11.98 -3.65 13.22
CA ILE A 8 -11.96 -5.07 12.83
C ILE A 8 -13.38 -5.66 12.81
N ILE A 9 -14.18 -5.41 13.86
CA ILE A 9 -15.55 -5.91 13.92
C ILE A 9 -16.38 -5.32 12.78
N ARG A 10 -16.23 -4.03 12.50
CA ARG A 10 -16.93 -3.36 11.39
C ARG A 10 -16.54 -3.94 10.02
N ILE A 11 -15.27 -4.30 9.82
CA ILE A 11 -14.77 -4.97 8.61
C ILE A 11 -15.39 -6.36 8.47
N ILE A 12 -15.44 -7.15 9.56
CA ILE A 12 -16.07 -8.48 9.55
C ILE A 12 -17.56 -8.37 9.18
N VAL A 13 -18.27 -7.41 9.75
CA VAL A 13 -19.67 -7.14 9.38
C VAL A 13 -19.80 -6.77 7.90
N GLY A 14 -18.90 -5.91 7.39
CA GLY A 14 -18.86 -5.56 5.96
C GLY A 14 -18.63 -6.78 5.05
N LEU A 15 -17.73 -7.66 5.43
CA LEU A 15 -17.43 -8.90 4.71
C LEU A 15 -18.66 -9.84 4.66
N ILE A 16 -19.30 -10.09 5.80
CA ILE A 16 -20.51 -10.92 5.87
C ILE A 16 -21.64 -10.29 5.06
N ALA A 17 -21.83 -8.97 5.18
CA ALA A 17 -22.85 -8.26 4.42
C ALA A 17 -22.59 -8.30 2.90
N GLY A 18 -21.33 -8.12 2.48
CA GLY A 18 -20.93 -8.22 1.06
C GLY A 18 -21.23 -9.59 0.46
N THR A 19 -20.84 -10.66 1.19
CA THR A 19 -21.14 -12.04 0.77
C THR A 19 -22.64 -12.30 0.71
N ALA A 20 -23.40 -11.90 1.72
CA ALA A 20 -24.85 -12.09 1.73
C ALA A 20 -25.55 -11.34 0.59
N LEU A 21 -25.15 -10.09 0.33
CA LEU A 21 -25.70 -9.29 -0.78
C LEU A 21 -25.35 -9.89 -2.15
N ALA A 22 -24.15 -10.43 -2.34
CA ALA A 22 -23.74 -11.08 -3.58
C ALA A 22 -24.59 -12.31 -3.87
N LEU A 23 -24.99 -13.07 -2.85
CA LEU A 23 -25.84 -14.25 -3.00
C LEU A 23 -27.31 -13.91 -3.25
N VAL A 24 -27.81 -12.82 -2.65
CA VAL A 24 -29.24 -12.45 -2.73
C VAL A 24 -29.53 -11.57 -3.95
N VAL A 25 -28.60 -10.66 -4.30
CA VAL A 25 -28.83 -9.62 -5.32
C VAL A 25 -27.61 -9.45 -6.22
N PRO A 26 -27.14 -10.50 -6.92
CA PRO A 26 -25.89 -10.48 -7.71
C PRO A 26 -25.87 -9.43 -8.83
N HIS A 27 -27.04 -8.97 -9.29
CA HIS A 27 -27.16 -8.01 -10.39
C HIS A 27 -26.96 -6.53 -9.98
N MET A 28 -26.82 -6.22 -8.70
CA MET A 28 -26.61 -4.85 -8.22
C MET A 28 -25.14 -4.42 -8.30
N THR A 29 -24.60 -4.26 -9.48
CA THR A 29 -23.19 -3.93 -9.75
C THR A 29 -22.69 -2.67 -9.04
N TRP A 30 -23.57 -1.69 -8.77
CA TRP A 30 -23.20 -0.46 -8.07
C TRP A 30 -22.66 -0.67 -6.63
N ILE A 31 -22.96 -1.81 -6.01
CA ILE A 31 -22.40 -2.17 -4.70
C ILE A 31 -20.89 -2.39 -4.80
N GLY A 32 -20.42 -2.96 -5.90
CA GLY A 32 -19.00 -3.17 -6.22
C GLY A 32 -18.23 -1.84 -6.32
N GLU A 33 -18.88 -0.77 -6.78
CA GLU A 33 -18.25 0.55 -6.93
C GLU A 33 -17.70 1.11 -5.61
N PHE A 34 -18.31 0.79 -4.47
CA PHE A 34 -17.76 1.15 -3.16
C PHE A 34 -16.38 0.53 -2.91
N GLY A 35 -16.19 -0.70 -3.39
CA GLY A 35 -14.90 -1.38 -3.32
C GLY A 35 -13.86 -0.70 -4.21
N THR A 36 -14.21 -0.43 -5.45
CA THR A 36 -13.37 0.26 -6.43
C THR A 36 -12.97 1.66 -5.96
N LEU A 37 -13.93 2.45 -5.46
CA LEU A 37 -13.66 3.77 -4.90
C LEU A 37 -12.73 3.73 -3.69
N PHE A 38 -12.93 2.77 -2.79
CA PHE A 38 -12.08 2.61 -1.61
C PHE A 38 -10.64 2.30 -1.99
N VAL A 39 -10.42 1.32 -2.89
CA VAL A 39 -9.07 0.97 -3.35
C VAL A 39 -8.42 2.11 -4.11
N SER A 40 -9.18 2.80 -4.96
CA SER A 40 -8.69 3.97 -5.70
C SER A 40 -8.28 5.10 -4.77
N ALA A 41 -9.06 5.37 -3.71
CA ALA A 41 -8.73 6.37 -2.71
C ALA A 41 -7.44 6.01 -1.95
N LEU A 42 -7.25 4.73 -1.57
CA LEU A 42 -6.00 4.27 -0.95
C LEU A 42 -4.80 4.43 -1.88
N LYS A 43 -4.96 4.00 -3.14
CA LYS A 43 -3.90 4.11 -4.17
C LYS A 43 -3.53 5.57 -4.44
N ALA A 44 -4.48 6.48 -4.43
CA ALA A 44 -4.24 7.89 -4.69
C ALA A 44 -3.45 8.59 -3.58
N VAL A 45 -3.70 8.24 -2.30
CA VAL A 45 -3.06 8.89 -1.15
C VAL A 45 -1.73 8.24 -0.77
N ALA A 46 -1.54 6.96 -1.05
CA ALA A 46 -0.37 6.20 -0.63
C ALA A 46 0.98 6.79 -1.11
N PRO A 47 1.15 7.21 -2.39
CA PRO A 47 2.41 7.81 -2.86
C PRO A 47 2.79 9.08 -2.11
N ILE A 48 1.81 9.97 -1.91
CA ILE A 48 2.00 11.24 -1.20
C ILE A 48 2.35 10.97 0.28
N LEU A 49 1.65 10.02 0.91
CA LEU A 49 1.92 9.63 2.29
C LEU A 49 3.36 9.15 2.45
N VAL A 50 3.79 8.20 1.61
CA VAL A 50 5.14 7.64 1.69
C VAL A 50 6.20 8.73 1.52
N PHE A 51 6.03 9.61 0.52
CA PHE A 51 6.96 10.72 0.30
C PHE A 51 7.05 11.63 1.52
N VAL A 52 5.91 12.13 2.02
CA VAL A 52 5.90 13.13 3.11
C VAL A 52 6.36 12.54 4.44
N LEU A 53 5.95 11.31 4.76
CA LEU A 53 6.37 10.64 6.00
C LEU A 53 7.88 10.40 6.03
N VAL A 54 8.45 9.86 4.94
CA VAL A 54 9.88 9.57 4.87
C VAL A 54 10.70 10.86 4.87
N ALA A 55 10.30 11.85 4.07
CA ALA A 55 10.96 13.15 4.04
C ALA A 55 10.91 13.85 5.41
N SER A 56 9.76 13.85 6.08
CA SER A 56 9.59 14.43 7.42
C SER A 56 10.42 13.69 8.46
N ALA A 57 10.40 12.37 8.46
CA ALA A 57 11.17 11.56 9.40
C ALA A 57 12.68 11.79 9.29
N LEU A 58 13.19 11.89 8.05
CA LEU A 58 14.61 12.16 7.81
C LEU A 58 15.01 13.60 8.13
N ALA A 59 14.16 14.59 7.82
CA ALA A 59 14.40 15.99 8.14
C ALA A 59 14.49 16.23 9.66
N GLN A 60 13.70 15.51 10.44
CA GLN A 60 13.67 15.60 11.91
C GLN A 60 14.67 14.68 12.60
N GLY A 61 15.19 13.67 11.90
CA GLY A 61 16.02 12.62 12.47
C GLY A 61 17.27 13.16 13.16
N ASN A 62 17.38 12.90 14.45
CA ASN A 62 18.64 13.00 15.16
C ASN A 62 19.62 11.97 14.59
N SER A 63 20.86 12.40 14.35
CA SER A 63 21.92 11.62 13.70
C SER A 63 22.38 10.37 14.46
N LYS A 64 21.76 10.04 15.57
CA LYS A 64 22.05 8.81 16.30
C LYS A 64 21.12 7.71 15.73
N LEU A 65 21.68 6.89 14.84
CA LEU A 65 21.13 5.56 14.58
C LEU A 65 21.04 4.86 15.93
N ASP A 66 19.82 4.78 16.48
CA ASP A 66 19.60 4.09 17.74
C ASP A 66 20.07 2.64 17.54
N GLY A 67 20.77 2.04 18.50
CA GLY A 67 21.29 0.67 18.38
C GLY A 67 20.23 -0.39 18.06
N ARG A 68 18.96 0.00 18.12
CA ARG A 68 17.79 -0.79 17.75
C ARG A 68 17.55 -0.88 16.23
N PHE A 69 18.20 -0.03 15.43
CA PHE A 69 17.99 -0.02 13.97
C PHE A 69 18.36 -1.38 13.33
N GLY A 70 19.47 -1.97 13.76
CA GLY A 70 19.87 -3.30 13.31
C GLY A 70 18.86 -4.39 13.66
N THR A 71 18.26 -4.32 14.85
CA THR A 71 17.21 -5.25 15.27
C THR A 71 15.95 -5.11 14.43
N VAL A 72 15.54 -3.88 14.13
CA VAL A 72 14.36 -3.63 13.28
C VAL A 72 14.60 -4.15 11.85
N LEU A 73 15.77 -3.89 11.28
CA LEU A 73 16.14 -4.38 9.96
C LEU A 73 16.18 -5.91 9.90
N PHE A 74 16.78 -6.53 10.91
CA PHE A 74 16.81 -8.01 11.03
C PHE A 74 15.39 -8.59 11.13
N LEU A 75 14.54 -8.05 12.00
CA LEU A 75 13.15 -8.49 12.13
C LEU A 75 12.37 -8.32 10.83
N TYR A 76 12.57 -7.22 10.12
CA TYR A 76 11.91 -6.98 8.82
C TYR A 76 12.33 -8.04 7.79
N LEU A 77 13.62 -8.29 7.63
CA LEU A 77 14.11 -9.31 6.69
C LEU A 77 13.66 -10.71 7.08
N PHE A 78 13.71 -11.03 8.38
CA PHE A 78 13.28 -12.32 8.91
C PHE A 78 11.78 -12.57 8.67
N THR A 79 10.92 -11.60 8.97
CA THR A 79 9.47 -11.74 8.76
C THR A 79 9.12 -11.82 7.27
N THR A 80 9.84 -11.08 6.41
CA THR A 80 9.66 -11.16 4.96
C THR A 80 10.06 -12.54 4.43
N PHE A 81 11.18 -13.07 4.89
CA PHE A 81 11.62 -14.43 4.54
C PHE A 81 10.61 -15.48 5.02
N LEU A 82 10.15 -15.38 6.27
CA LEU A 82 9.16 -16.29 6.82
C LEU A 82 7.85 -16.26 6.03
N SER A 83 7.38 -15.07 5.65
CA SER A 83 6.21 -14.90 4.79
C SER A 83 6.37 -15.57 3.43
N ALA A 84 7.54 -15.43 2.79
CA ALA A 84 7.83 -16.08 1.53
C ALA A 84 7.82 -17.61 1.65
N VAL A 85 8.40 -18.16 2.73
CA VAL A 85 8.39 -19.60 3.00
C VAL A 85 6.94 -20.11 3.19
N VAL A 86 6.13 -19.41 3.97
CA VAL A 86 4.72 -19.76 4.17
C VAL A 86 3.95 -19.71 2.86
N ALA A 87 4.15 -18.69 2.04
CA ALA A 87 3.50 -18.56 0.72
C ALA A 87 3.85 -19.73 -0.21
N VAL A 88 5.12 -20.12 -0.28
CA VAL A 88 5.57 -21.28 -1.09
C VAL A 88 5.00 -22.59 -0.57
N LEU A 89 4.99 -22.80 0.75
CA LEU A 89 4.44 -24.01 1.35
C LEU A 89 2.93 -24.12 1.11
N THR A 90 2.17 -23.06 1.33
CA THR A 90 0.72 -23.05 1.08
C THR A 90 0.39 -23.24 -0.41
N SER A 91 1.14 -22.61 -1.32
CA SER A 91 0.98 -22.82 -2.75
C SER A 91 1.22 -24.26 -3.18
N ARG A 92 2.16 -24.96 -2.55
CA ARG A 92 2.41 -26.39 -2.80
C ARG A 92 1.34 -27.30 -2.20
N MET A 93 0.80 -26.92 -1.04
CA MET A 93 -0.27 -27.71 -0.38
C MET A 93 -1.62 -27.57 -1.07
N PHE A 94 -1.88 -26.41 -1.67
CA PHE A 94 -3.11 -26.09 -2.38
C PHE A 94 -2.79 -25.60 -3.79
N PRO A 95 -2.38 -26.49 -4.72
CA PRO A 95 -2.08 -26.11 -6.08
C PRO A 95 -3.34 -25.59 -6.77
N GLN A 96 -3.39 -24.30 -7.06
CA GLN A 96 -4.45 -23.66 -7.83
C GLN A 96 -3.97 -23.49 -9.26
N THR A 97 -4.68 -24.06 -10.21
CA THR A 97 -4.47 -23.76 -11.63
C THR A 97 -5.22 -22.47 -11.95
N ILE A 98 -4.53 -21.36 -11.95
CA ILE A 98 -5.07 -20.09 -12.46
C ILE A 98 -4.98 -20.19 -13.99
N SER A 99 -6.13 -20.35 -14.66
CA SER A 99 -6.19 -20.10 -16.09
C SER A 99 -6.04 -18.60 -16.28
N LEU A 100 -4.84 -18.18 -16.65
CA LEU A 100 -4.62 -16.83 -17.18
C LEU A 100 -5.43 -16.80 -18.49
N GLY A 101 -6.64 -16.27 -18.44
CA GLY A 101 -7.39 -15.95 -19.65
C GLY A 101 -6.49 -15.06 -20.51
N ASP A 102 -6.49 -15.29 -21.80
CA ASP A 102 -5.63 -14.73 -22.85
C ASP A 102 -4.59 -13.77 -22.31
N ALA A 103 -3.36 -14.27 -22.16
CA ALA A 103 -2.26 -13.58 -21.55
C ALA A 103 -2.16 -12.18 -22.18
N ALA A 104 -2.64 -11.20 -21.44
CA ALA A 104 -2.34 -9.83 -21.73
C ALA A 104 -0.81 -9.75 -21.80
N ASP A 105 -0.32 -9.44 -22.98
CA ASP A 105 1.04 -9.05 -23.32
C ASP A 105 2.14 -9.67 -22.45
N ALA A 106 2.65 -10.80 -22.89
CA ALA A 106 3.80 -11.49 -22.32
C ALA A 106 5.13 -10.68 -22.38
N ASP A 107 5.05 -9.40 -22.73
CA ASP A 107 6.18 -8.48 -22.87
C ASP A 107 6.79 -8.01 -21.55
N VAL A 108 6.26 -8.43 -20.40
CA VAL A 108 6.71 -7.92 -19.08
C VAL A 108 7.37 -9.01 -18.21
N VAL A 109 7.66 -10.18 -18.74
CA VAL A 109 8.41 -11.18 -17.97
C VAL A 109 9.90 -10.86 -18.06
N PRO A 110 10.56 -10.42 -16.95
CA PRO A 110 11.99 -10.14 -16.98
C PRO A 110 12.75 -11.39 -17.41
N GLN A 111 13.51 -11.30 -18.52
CA GLN A 111 14.24 -12.45 -19.08
C GLN A 111 15.52 -12.77 -18.30
N GLY A 112 15.88 -11.99 -17.29
CA GLY A 112 17.06 -12.23 -16.47
C GLY A 112 17.25 -11.26 -15.31
N LEU A 113 18.10 -11.64 -14.37
CA LEU A 113 18.41 -10.84 -13.20
C LEU A 113 19.00 -9.47 -13.56
N SER A 114 19.79 -9.40 -14.65
CA SER A 114 20.41 -8.16 -15.12
C SER A 114 19.37 -7.14 -15.61
N GLU A 115 18.32 -7.58 -16.27
CA GLU A 115 17.22 -6.73 -16.75
C GLU A 115 16.42 -6.17 -15.58
N VAL A 116 16.15 -7.01 -14.57
CA VAL A 116 15.50 -6.55 -13.33
C VAL A 116 16.34 -5.48 -12.64
N VAL A 117 17.64 -5.68 -12.50
CA VAL A 117 18.55 -4.69 -11.88
C VAL A 117 18.61 -3.41 -12.71
N GLN A 118 18.67 -3.49 -14.03
CA GLN A 118 18.67 -2.32 -14.90
C GLN A 118 17.37 -1.53 -14.79
N THR A 119 16.24 -2.21 -14.80
CA THR A 119 14.92 -1.59 -14.61
C THR A 119 14.79 -0.90 -13.24
N LEU A 120 15.30 -1.55 -12.18
CA LEU A 120 15.33 -0.94 -10.85
C LEU A 120 16.20 0.32 -10.83
N LEU A 121 17.40 0.28 -11.44
CA LEU A 121 18.29 1.45 -11.47
C LEU A 121 17.71 2.62 -12.28
N THR A 122 17.08 2.35 -13.40
CA THR A 122 16.40 3.40 -14.20
C THR A 122 15.18 3.98 -13.47
N ASN A 123 14.41 3.13 -12.79
CA ASN A 123 13.25 3.54 -12.01
C ASN A 123 13.61 4.41 -10.80
N ILE A 124 14.79 4.25 -10.20
CA ILE A 124 15.24 5.07 -9.06
C ILE A 124 15.36 6.55 -9.43
N VAL A 125 15.79 6.87 -10.67
CA VAL A 125 16.10 8.23 -11.13
C VAL A 125 14.96 8.83 -11.98
N ALA A 126 13.80 8.20 -12.02
CA ALA A 126 12.65 8.70 -12.76
C ALA A 126 12.13 10.04 -12.21
N ASN A 127 11.29 10.72 -12.99
CA ASN A 127 10.66 11.95 -12.55
C ASN A 127 9.80 11.71 -11.29
N PRO A 128 10.00 12.46 -10.19
CA PRO A 128 9.28 12.22 -8.94
C PRO A 128 7.76 12.39 -9.05
N ILE A 129 7.29 13.32 -9.87
CA ILE A 129 5.86 13.56 -10.08
C ILE A 129 5.26 12.40 -10.87
N GLN A 130 5.93 11.96 -11.93
CA GLN A 130 5.50 10.81 -12.71
C GLN A 130 5.50 9.54 -11.85
N ALA A 131 6.52 9.35 -11.03
CA ALA A 131 6.61 8.24 -10.09
C ALA A 131 5.44 8.19 -9.09
N MET A 132 4.94 9.35 -8.65
CA MET A 132 3.75 9.44 -7.80
C MET A 132 2.48 9.03 -8.55
N ILE A 133 2.35 9.38 -9.82
CA ILE A 133 1.22 9.01 -10.67
C ILE A 133 1.23 7.51 -10.95
N ASP A 134 2.39 6.97 -11.31
CA ASP A 134 2.57 5.56 -11.68
C ASP A 134 2.67 4.61 -10.47
N GLY A 135 2.77 5.16 -9.25
CA GLY A 135 2.96 4.38 -8.03
C GLY A 135 4.34 3.70 -7.95
N ASN A 136 5.37 4.29 -8.55
CA ASN A 136 6.75 3.81 -8.47
C ASN A 136 7.37 4.16 -7.10
N TYR A 137 7.11 3.31 -6.10
CA TYR A 137 7.53 3.56 -4.72
C TYR A 137 9.06 3.61 -4.53
N ILE A 138 9.84 2.94 -5.37
CA ILE A 138 11.32 2.98 -5.30
C ILE A 138 11.81 4.39 -5.61
N CYS A 139 11.31 4.99 -6.67
CA CYS A 139 11.61 6.37 -7.05
C CYS A 139 11.12 7.37 -5.99
N ILE A 140 9.87 7.18 -5.51
CA ILE A 140 9.27 8.04 -4.46
C ILE A 140 10.13 8.02 -3.20
N LEU A 141 10.56 6.85 -2.74
CA LEU A 141 11.43 6.70 -1.57
C LEU A 141 12.79 7.37 -1.78
N MET A 142 13.40 7.19 -2.96
CA MET A 142 14.69 7.82 -3.28
C MET A 142 14.59 9.34 -3.19
N TRP A 143 13.59 9.95 -3.85
CA TRP A 143 13.40 11.40 -3.79
C TRP A 143 12.99 11.89 -2.41
N ALA A 144 12.18 11.13 -1.67
CA ALA A 144 11.84 11.45 -0.29
C ALA A 144 13.07 11.44 0.63
N CYS A 145 13.98 10.47 0.43
CA CYS A 145 15.25 10.43 1.16
C CYS A 145 16.15 11.62 0.82
N LEU A 146 16.34 11.93 -0.46
CA LEU A 146 17.15 13.07 -0.88
C LEU A 146 16.59 14.38 -0.35
N PHE A 147 15.29 14.60 -0.50
CA PHE A 147 14.63 15.80 0.00
C PHE A 147 14.71 15.92 1.53
N GLY A 148 14.42 14.82 2.25
CA GLY A 148 14.47 14.80 3.71
C GLY A 148 15.87 15.06 4.25
N LEU A 149 16.92 14.48 3.63
CA LEU A 149 18.32 14.73 4.01
C LEU A 149 18.74 16.17 3.70
N ALA A 150 18.34 16.73 2.58
CA ALA A 150 18.58 18.12 2.23
C ALA A 150 17.93 19.06 3.25
N MET A 151 16.65 18.82 3.58
CA MET A 151 15.91 19.59 4.58
C MET A 151 16.53 19.48 5.97
N LYS A 152 17.09 18.34 6.33
CA LYS A 152 17.80 18.16 7.62
C LYS A 152 18.93 19.14 7.79
N GLY A 153 19.67 19.45 6.70
CA GLY A 153 20.82 20.34 6.74
C GLY A 153 20.48 21.82 6.73
N ILE A 154 19.38 22.22 6.06
CA ILE A 154 19.06 23.64 5.80
C ILE A 154 17.82 24.15 6.54
N ALA A 155 16.92 23.28 6.98
CA ALA A 155 15.66 23.67 7.58
C ALA A 155 15.85 24.12 9.03
N ASN A 156 15.21 25.23 9.40
CA ASN A 156 15.04 25.66 10.77
C ASN A 156 13.95 24.83 11.46
N GLU A 157 13.81 24.96 12.78
CA GLU A 157 12.83 24.21 13.58
C GLU A 157 11.37 24.45 13.12
N SER A 158 11.04 25.67 12.69
CA SER A 158 9.71 25.99 12.18
C SER A 158 9.41 25.26 10.86
N SER A 159 10.39 25.16 9.95
CA SER A 159 10.24 24.42 8.67
C SER A 159 10.13 22.91 8.91
N LYS A 160 10.87 22.37 9.86
CA LYS A 160 10.77 20.97 10.26
C LYS A 160 9.40 20.67 10.88
N ALA A 161 8.91 21.54 11.77
CA ALA A 161 7.59 21.42 12.36
C ALA A 161 6.47 21.50 11.30
N PHE A 162 6.60 22.39 10.31
CA PHE A 162 5.67 22.47 9.20
C PHE A 162 5.62 21.15 8.40
N LEU A 163 6.79 20.58 8.09
CA LEU A 163 6.85 19.31 7.36
C LEU A 163 6.23 18.15 8.19
N ALA A 164 6.40 18.16 9.50
CA ALA A 164 5.74 17.22 10.41
C ALA A 164 4.22 17.37 10.36
N ASN A 165 3.73 18.60 10.46
CA ASN A 165 2.28 18.87 10.40
C ASN A 165 1.67 18.45 9.06
N VAL A 166 2.39 18.62 7.95
CA VAL A 166 1.94 18.11 6.63
C VAL A 166 1.87 16.59 6.65
N ALA A 167 2.86 15.91 7.21
CA ALA A 167 2.87 14.44 7.34
C ALA A 167 1.70 13.94 8.20
N ASP A 168 1.43 14.61 9.31
CA ASP A 168 0.29 14.30 10.18
C ASP A 168 -1.06 14.55 9.48
N GLY A 169 -1.16 15.64 8.71
CA GLY A 169 -2.34 15.96 7.91
C GLY A 169 -2.65 14.87 6.88
N VAL A 170 -1.65 14.44 6.11
CA VAL A 170 -1.80 13.35 5.13
C VAL A 170 -2.15 12.03 5.84
N SER A 171 -1.50 11.75 6.97
CA SER A 171 -1.81 10.58 7.80
C SER A 171 -3.26 10.60 8.29
N GLN A 172 -3.79 11.77 8.63
CA GLN A 172 -5.19 11.92 9.05
C GLN A 172 -6.16 11.66 7.89
N VAL A 173 -5.85 12.10 6.68
CA VAL A 173 -6.65 11.80 5.47
C VAL A 173 -6.74 10.29 5.26
N ILE A 174 -5.61 9.57 5.37
CA ILE A 174 -5.62 8.10 5.26
C ILE A 174 -6.49 7.46 6.35
N ARG A 175 -6.45 7.94 7.59
CA ARG A 175 -7.33 7.43 8.65
C ARG A 175 -8.81 7.61 8.31
N TRP A 176 -9.18 8.70 7.65
CA TRP A 176 -10.55 8.87 7.16
C TRP A 176 -10.91 7.86 6.09
N VAL A 177 -10.03 7.65 5.12
CA VAL A 177 -10.22 6.61 4.09
C VAL A 177 -10.33 5.22 4.72
N ILE A 178 -9.45 4.86 5.67
CA ILE A 178 -9.50 3.58 6.38
C ILE A 178 -10.82 3.39 7.16
N ASN A 179 -11.40 4.46 7.68
CA ASN A 179 -12.71 4.38 8.35
C ASN A 179 -13.86 4.00 7.39
N LEU A 180 -13.68 4.17 6.09
CA LEU A 180 -14.61 3.70 5.04
C LEU A 180 -14.36 2.22 4.65
N ALA A 181 -13.31 1.58 5.17
CA ALA A 181 -12.95 0.20 4.86
C ALA A 181 -14.10 -0.81 4.99
N PRO A 182 -15.01 -0.75 5.99
CA PRO A 182 -16.12 -1.69 6.06
C PRO A 182 -17.01 -1.67 4.82
N PHE A 183 -17.27 -0.50 4.24
CA PHE A 183 -18.05 -0.34 3.01
C PHE A 183 -17.24 -0.74 1.78
N GLY A 184 -15.96 -0.35 1.74
CA GLY A 184 -15.06 -0.74 0.66
C GLY A 184 -14.87 -2.26 0.56
N ILE A 185 -14.62 -2.92 1.70
CA ILE A 185 -14.47 -4.37 1.76
C ILE A 185 -15.78 -5.08 1.43
N MET A 186 -16.92 -4.55 1.89
CA MET A 186 -18.23 -5.05 1.49
C MET A 186 -18.38 -5.06 -0.04
N GLY A 187 -18.02 -3.96 -0.73
CA GLY A 187 -18.07 -3.86 -2.18
C GLY A 187 -17.12 -4.82 -2.89
N LEU A 188 -15.85 -4.93 -2.42
CA LEU A 188 -14.87 -5.85 -2.99
C LEU A 188 -15.31 -7.32 -2.88
N VAL A 189 -15.80 -7.71 -1.70
CA VAL A 189 -16.29 -9.08 -1.49
C VAL A 189 -17.54 -9.35 -2.32
N PHE A 190 -18.44 -8.37 -2.43
CA PHE A 190 -19.61 -8.47 -3.29
C PHE A 190 -19.19 -8.75 -4.75
N THR A 191 -18.27 -7.99 -5.32
CA THR A 191 -17.78 -8.19 -6.69
C THR A 191 -17.14 -9.56 -6.84
N SER A 192 -16.22 -9.92 -5.92
CA SER A 192 -15.51 -11.19 -5.98
C SER A 192 -16.44 -12.41 -5.95
N VAL A 193 -17.44 -12.39 -5.06
CA VAL A 193 -18.41 -13.51 -4.93
C VAL A 193 -19.40 -13.53 -6.10
N SER A 194 -19.81 -12.36 -6.62
CA SER A 194 -20.74 -12.29 -7.77
C SER A 194 -20.11 -12.77 -9.07
N GLU A 195 -18.79 -12.57 -9.25
CA GLU A 195 -18.05 -12.94 -10.47
C GLU A 195 -17.52 -14.38 -10.43
N ASN A 196 -17.00 -14.82 -9.28
CA ASN A 196 -16.30 -16.10 -9.17
C ASN A 196 -17.09 -17.18 -8.42
N GLY A 197 -18.22 -16.83 -7.79
CA GLY A 197 -18.93 -17.70 -6.87
C GLY A 197 -18.25 -17.80 -5.50
N LEU A 198 -18.74 -18.75 -4.67
CA LEU A 198 -18.17 -19.08 -3.36
C LEU A 198 -17.07 -20.13 -3.49
#